data_efc6981d78bb3d706276c28e77f27c02
#
_entry.id   efc6981d78bb3d706276c28e77f27c02
#
_cell.length_a   1.000
_cell.length_b   1.000
_cell.length_c   1.000
_cell.angle_alpha   90.00
_cell.angle_beta   90.00
_cell.angle_gamma   90.00
#
_symmetry.space_group_name_H-M   'P 1'
#
loop_
_entity.id
_entity.type
_entity.pdbx_description
1 polymer ?
#
loop_
_entity_poly.entity_id
_entity_poly.type
_entity_poly.pdbx_seq_one_letter_code
_entity_poly.pdbx_strand_id
1 'polypeptide(L)'
;MQNIVAALAKKDNLERWKNVVDLEKYGQPATEFLVQALADEDRWVRYLAVDALANIGANNSVDSIISLLRDPDQDVRFAAAAALGKLGNPKAVKSLQEVLSKDNGYVKIAAEEALVKISPQGTVSPL
;
A
#
# COMPACT_ATOMS: atom_id res chain seq x y z
N MET A 1 5.82 -3.54 21.21
CA MET A 1 5.37 -2.68 20.10
C MET A 1 5.68 -1.20 20.29
N GLN A 2 5.55 -0.67 21.50
CA GLN A 2 5.84 0.76 21.73
C GLN A 2 7.29 1.13 21.44
N ASN A 3 8.24 0.23 21.70
CA ASN A 3 9.63 0.49 21.37
C ASN A 3 9.84 0.62 19.87
N ILE A 4 9.07 -0.13 19.09
CA ILE A 4 9.16 -0.06 17.64
C ILE A 4 8.60 1.26 17.14
N VAL A 5 7.49 1.71 17.75
CA VAL A 5 6.89 2.99 17.39
C VAL A 5 7.87 4.15 17.68
N ALA A 6 8.55 4.11 18.83
CA ALA A 6 9.54 5.12 19.15
C ALA A 6 10.69 5.11 18.13
N ALA A 7 11.09 3.92 17.68
CA ALA A 7 12.16 3.78 16.69
C ALA A 7 11.76 4.34 15.34
N LEU A 8 10.46 4.32 14.97
CA LEU A 8 10.00 4.90 13.71
C LEU A 8 10.25 6.41 13.66
N ALA A 9 10.38 7.05 14.82
CA ALA A 9 10.64 8.49 14.87
C ALA A 9 12.11 8.82 14.65
N LYS A 10 12.99 7.84 14.64
CA LYS A 10 14.42 8.05 14.43
C LYS A 10 14.70 8.38 12.98
N LYS A 11 15.80 9.12 12.74
CA LYS A 11 16.19 9.49 11.39
C LYS A 11 16.90 8.38 10.63
N ASP A 12 17.31 7.32 11.31
CA ASP A 12 17.99 6.20 10.66
C ASP A 12 17.00 5.41 9.83
N ASN A 13 17.08 5.56 8.51
CA ASN A 13 16.16 4.93 7.57
C ASN A 13 16.17 3.40 7.67
N LEU A 14 17.36 2.82 7.80
CA LEU A 14 17.48 1.37 7.87
C LEU A 14 16.74 0.82 9.08
N GLU A 15 16.87 1.49 10.22
CA GLU A 15 16.18 1.07 11.42
C GLU A 15 14.68 1.20 11.26
N ARG A 16 14.20 2.30 10.63
CA ARG A 16 12.78 2.47 10.35
C ARG A 16 12.24 1.38 9.43
N TRP A 17 13.01 1.01 8.42
CA TRP A 17 12.61 -0.09 7.51
C TRP A 17 12.42 -1.39 8.29
N LYS A 18 13.41 -1.74 9.12
CA LYS A 18 13.34 -2.96 9.92
C LYS A 18 12.15 -2.95 10.87
N ASN A 19 11.87 -1.81 11.47
CA ASN A 19 10.78 -1.71 12.42
C ASN A 19 9.42 -1.83 11.74
N VAL A 20 9.27 -1.32 10.54
CA VAL A 20 8.04 -1.50 9.77
C VAL A 20 7.81 -2.98 9.49
N VAL A 21 8.86 -3.68 9.05
CA VAL A 21 8.77 -5.11 8.78
C VAL A 21 8.40 -5.87 10.06
N ASP A 22 9.01 -5.49 11.18
CA ASP A 22 8.71 -6.15 12.44
C ASP A 22 7.26 -5.91 12.90
N LEU A 23 6.72 -4.73 12.63
CA LEU A 23 5.33 -4.42 13.01
C LEU A 23 4.34 -5.37 12.33
N GLU A 24 4.64 -5.83 11.14
CA GLU A 24 3.75 -6.75 10.43
C GLU A 24 3.45 -7.99 11.27
N LYS A 25 4.40 -8.44 12.06
CA LYS A 25 4.26 -9.66 12.88
C LYS A 25 3.17 -9.55 13.93
N TYR A 26 2.80 -8.34 14.31
CA TYR A 26 1.76 -8.13 15.30
C TYR A 26 0.35 -8.17 14.71
N GLY A 27 0.23 -8.17 13.37
CA GLY A 27 -1.06 -8.24 12.70
C GLY A 27 -1.92 -7.01 12.92
N GLN A 28 -3.23 -7.21 13.05
CA GLN A 28 -4.20 -6.11 13.12
C GLN A 28 -3.86 -5.03 14.17
N PRO A 29 -3.38 -5.37 15.37
CA PRO A 29 -3.05 -4.32 16.35
C PRO A 29 -2.00 -3.32 15.86
N ALA A 30 -1.19 -3.66 14.87
CA ALA A 30 -0.16 -2.76 14.34
C ALA A 30 -0.69 -1.83 13.24
N THR A 31 -1.94 -2.00 12.80
CA THR A 31 -2.48 -1.27 11.65
C THR A 31 -2.33 0.24 11.79
N GLU A 32 -2.69 0.81 12.93
CA GLU A 32 -2.60 2.26 13.14
C GLU A 32 -1.20 2.78 12.96
N PHE A 33 -0.22 2.06 13.49
CA PHE A 33 1.18 2.47 13.39
C PHE A 33 1.68 2.37 11.96
N LEU A 34 1.25 1.35 11.24
CA LEU A 34 1.62 1.19 9.83
C LEU A 34 0.96 2.25 8.96
N VAL A 35 -0.27 2.63 9.26
CA VAL A 35 -0.93 3.72 8.54
C VAL A 35 -0.16 5.03 8.73
N GLN A 36 0.37 5.28 9.93
CA GLN A 36 1.21 6.47 10.14
C GLN A 36 2.48 6.42 9.30
N ALA A 37 3.06 5.23 9.13
CA ALA A 37 4.26 5.06 8.31
C ALA A 37 4.02 5.32 6.83
N LEU A 38 2.76 5.31 6.37
CA LEU A 38 2.44 5.65 4.98
C LEU A 38 2.75 7.11 4.65
N ALA A 39 2.92 7.95 5.66
CA ALA A 39 3.27 9.37 5.47
C ALA A 39 4.75 9.65 5.73
N ASP A 40 5.56 8.62 5.91
CA ASP A 40 6.99 8.80 6.17
C ASP A 40 7.67 9.48 4.99
N GLU A 41 8.70 10.28 5.27
CA GLU A 41 9.45 10.97 4.22
C GLU A 41 10.27 10.01 3.36
N ASP A 42 10.61 8.84 3.89
CA ASP A 42 11.39 7.84 3.17
C ASP A 42 10.46 6.95 2.34
N ARG A 43 10.72 6.89 1.03
CA ARG A 43 9.86 6.10 0.13
C ARG A 43 9.84 4.62 0.48
N TRP A 44 10.94 4.08 0.97
CA TRP A 44 10.98 2.65 1.31
C TRP A 44 10.20 2.34 2.57
N VAL A 45 10.13 3.29 3.51
CA VAL A 45 9.26 3.12 4.68
C VAL A 45 7.80 3.09 4.21
N ARG A 46 7.41 4.01 3.32
CA ARG A 46 6.06 4.01 2.77
C ARG A 46 5.75 2.72 2.02
N TYR A 47 6.68 2.26 1.19
CA TYR A 47 6.55 1.01 0.43
C TYR A 47 6.32 -0.18 1.36
N LEU A 48 7.18 -0.32 2.36
CA LEU A 48 7.10 -1.46 3.29
C LEU A 48 5.84 -1.41 4.14
N ALA A 49 5.38 -0.21 4.51
CA ALA A 49 4.16 -0.06 5.28
C ALA A 49 2.94 -0.48 4.46
N VAL A 50 2.88 -0.10 3.18
CA VAL A 50 1.81 -0.55 2.29
C VAL A 50 1.78 -2.06 2.19
N ASP A 51 2.96 -2.65 1.97
CA ASP A 51 3.08 -4.10 1.83
C ASP A 51 2.63 -4.82 3.10
N ALA A 52 3.06 -4.31 4.25
CA ALA A 52 2.67 -4.90 5.54
C ALA A 52 1.17 -4.83 5.77
N LEU A 53 0.55 -3.70 5.44
CA LEU A 53 -0.90 -3.54 5.60
C LEU A 53 -1.67 -4.51 4.72
N ALA A 54 -1.20 -4.73 3.50
CA ALA A 54 -1.82 -5.71 2.61
C ALA A 54 -1.67 -7.13 3.15
N ASN A 55 -0.49 -7.45 3.67
CA ASN A 55 -0.23 -8.79 4.21
C ASN A 55 -1.06 -9.07 5.46
N ILE A 56 -1.30 -8.05 6.28
CA ILE A 56 -2.17 -8.18 7.45
C ILE A 56 -3.64 -8.32 7.04
N GLY A 57 -4.01 -7.82 5.89
CA GLY A 57 -5.40 -7.79 5.46
C GLY A 57 -6.18 -6.62 6.07
N ALA A 58 -5.52 -5.49 6.25
CA ALA A 58 -6.07 -4.34 6.96
C ALA A 58 -7.03 -3.53 6.08
N ASN A 59 -8.27 -3.99 5.96
CA ASN A 59 -9.27 -3.32 5.11
C ASN A 59 -9.59 -1.90 5.57
N ASN A 60 -9.38 -1.58 6.84
CA ASN A 60 -9.60 -0.22 7.32
C ASN A 60 -8.51 0.76 6.87
N SER A 61 -7.46 0.27 6.23
CA SER A 61 -6.40 1.12 5.67
C SER A 61 -6.58 1.44 4.18
N VAL A 62 -7.66 0.93 3.57
CA VAL A 62 -7.85 1.05 2.11
C VAL A 62 -7.82 2.50 1.64
N ASP A 63 -8.51 3.41 2.34
CA ASP A 63 -8.53 4.82 1.92
C ASP A 63 -7.14 5.44 1.94
N SER A 64 -6.35 5.12 2.95
CA SER A 64 -4.98 5.63 3.05
C SER A 64 -4.10 5.08 1.93
N ILE A 65 -4.28 3.81 1.60
CA ILE A 65 -3.51 3.18 0.51
C ILE A 65 -3.92 3.76 -0.83
N ILE A 66 -5.21 4.03 -1.03
CA ILE A 66 -5.69 4.67 -2.26
C ILE A 66 -4.95 5.98 -2.51
N SER A 67 -4.73 6.77 -1.46
CA SER A 67 -3.99 8.02 -1.59
C SER A 67 -2.59 7.82 -2.15
N LEU A 68 -1.97 6.70 -1.86
CA LEU A 68 -0.61 6.41 -2.34
C LEU A 68 -0.55 5.99 -3.81
N LEU A 69 -1.69 5.82 -4.45
CA LEU A 69 -1.69 5.67 -5.91
C LEU A 69 -1.22 6.95 -6.60
N ARG A 70 -1.13 8.06 -5.86
CA ARG A 70 -0.63 9.34 -6.35
C ARG A 70 0.71 9.73 -5.73
N ASP A 71 1.37 8.78 -5.09
CA ASP A 71 2.67 9.03 -4.47
C ASP A 71 3.67 9.50 -5.54
N PRO A 72 4.57 10.43 -5.21
CA PRO A 72 5.57 10.88 -6.18
C PRO A 72 6.52 9.77 -6.62
N ASP A 73 6.69 8.73 -5.81
CA ASP A 73 7.58 7.62 -6.13
C ASP A 73 6.81 6.50 -6.81
N GLN A 74 7.31 6.05 -7.97
CA GLN A 74 6.58 5.04 -8.73
C GLN A 74 6.60 3.66 -8.06
N ASP A 75 7.61 3.35 -7.26
CA ASP A 75 7.63 2.08 -6.54
C ASP A 75 6.56 2.05 -5.46
N VAL A 76 6.32 3.19 -4.81
CA VAL A 76 5.23 3.29 -3.84
C VAL A 76 3.88 3.17 -4.53
N ARG A 77 3.71 3.83 -5.69
CA ARG A 77 2.47 3.68 -6.47
C ARG A 77 2.23 2.23 -6.87
N PHE A 78 3.28 1.54 -7.29
CA PHE A 78 3.19 0.11 -7.61
C PHE A 78 2.74 -0.70 -6.40
N ALA A 79 3.37 -0.48 -5.25
CA ALA A 79 3.01 -1.20 -4.03
C ALA A 79 1.56 -0.94 -3.63
N ALA A 80 1.10 0.30 -3.78
CA ALA A 80 -0.27 0.66 -3.46
C ALA A 80 -1.26 -0.09 -4.35
N ALA A 81 -1.01 -0.12 -5.67
CA ALA A 81 -1.89 -0.83 -6.59
C ALA A 81 -1.93 -2.33 -6.27
N ALA A 82 -0.76 -2.93 -6.03
CA ALA A 82 -0.68 -4.34 -5.69
C ALA A 82 -1.40 -4.65 -4.38
N ALA A 83 -1.21 -3.78 -3.38
CA ALA A 83 -1.86 -3.94 -2.08
C ALA A 83 -3.38 -3.88 -2.19
N LEU A 84 -3.89 -2.94 -2.98
CA LEU A 84 -5.33 -2.81 -3.16
C LEU A 84 -5.94 -4.04 -3.83
N GLY A 85 -5.21 -4.65 -4.77
CA GLY A 85 -5.63 -5.90 -5.37
C GLY A 85 -5.67 -7.03 -4.35
N LYS A 86 -4.67 -7.10 -3.50
CA LYS A 86 -4.59 -8.12 -2.47
C LYS A 86 -5.69 -7.97 -1.43
N LEU A 87 -6.02 -6.74 -1.05
CA LEU A 87 -7.11 -6.49 -0.10
C LEU A 87 -8.48 -6.73 -0.71
N GLY A 88 -8.59 -6.60 -2.02
CA GLY A 88 -9.82 -6.97 -2.73
C GLY A 88 -11.03 -6.08 -2.47
N ASN A 89 -10.84 -4.87 -1.98
CA ASN A 89 -11.95 -3.98 -1.62
C ASN A 89 -12.44 -3.20 -2.85
N PRO A 90 -13.73 -3.35 -3.24
CA PRO A 90 -14.26 -2.67 -4.43
C PRO A 90 -14.15 -1.14 -4.38
N LYS A 91 -13.97 -0.58 -3.21
CA LYS A 91 -13.81 0.86 -3.02
C LYS A 91 -12.64 1.43 -3.84
N ALA A 92 -11.64 0.58 -4.14
CA ALA A 92 -10.46 0.99 -4.88
C ALA A 92 -10.65 1.01 -6.40
N VAL A 93 -11.74 0.46 -6.92
CA VAL A 93 -11.90 0.26 -8.37
C VAL A 93 -11.75 1.54 -9.16
N LYS A 94 -12.46 2.60 -8.77
CA LYS A 94 -12.42 3.85 -9.51
C LYS A 94 -11.01 4.44 -9.56
N SER A 95 -10.33 4.45 -8.43
CA SER A 95 -8.97 5.00 -8.35
C SER A 95 -7.98 4.18 -9.16
N LEU A 96 -8.12 2.85 -9.15
CA LEU A 96 -7.28 1.98 -9.95
C LEU A 96 -7.53 2.20 -11.45
N GLN A 97 -8.77 2.44 -11.85
CA GLN A 97 -9.08 2.75 -13.25
C GLN A 97 -8.42 4.05 -13.69
N GLU A 98 -8.35 5.05 -12.80
CA GLU A 98 -7.65 6.29 -13.11
C GLU A 98 -6.16 6.04 -13.36
N VAL A 99 -5.55 5.11 -12.63
CA VAL A 99 -4.14 4.76 -12.83
C VAL A 99 -3.91 4.25 -14.26
N LEU A 100 -4.86 3.50 -14.81
CA LEU A 100 -4.71 2.97 -16.17
C LEU A 100 -4.55 4.07 -17.21
N SER A 101 -5.15 5.23 -16.99
CA SER A 101 -5.07 6.34 -17.95
C SER A 101 -3.96 7.34 -17.63
N LYS A 102 -3.47 7.38 -16.38
CA LYS A 102 -2.52 8.40 -15.95
C LYS A 102 -1.13 7.88 -15.68
N ASP A 103 -0.98 6.60 -15.47
CA ASP A 103 0.32 6.00 -15.20
C ASP A 103 0.72 5.08 -16.34
N ASN A 104 1.93 4.57 -16.29
CA ASN A 104 2.43 3.69 -17.33
C ASN A 104 3.33 2.61 -16.70
N GLY A 105 3.91 1.78 -17.58
CA GLY A 105 4.86 0.78 -17.15
C GLY A 105 4.26 -0.21 -16.15
N TYR A 106 5.08 -0.62 -15.19
CA TYR A 106 4.66 -1.66 -14.26
C TYR A 106 3.59 -1.20 -13.25
N VAL A 107 3.47 0.10 -13.01
CA VAL A 107 2.39 0.60 -12.16
C VAL A 107 1.04 0.34 -12.82
N LYS A 108 0.95 0.61 -14.12
CA LYS A 108 -0.27 0.33 -14.88
C LYS A 108 -0.60 -1.16 -14.86
N ILE A 109 0.42 -2.01 -15.04
CA ILE A 109 0.22 -3.46 -15.01
C ILE A 109 -0.30 -3.91 -13.65
N ALA A 110 0.27 -3.37 -12.57
CA ALA A 110 -0.19 -3.70 -11.22
C ALA A 110 -1.65 -3.29 -11.02
N ALA A 111 -2.06 -2.14 -11.55
CA ALA A 111 -3.44 -1.69 -11.45
C ALA A 111 -4.38 -2.60 -12.24
N GLU A 112 -3.96 -3.04 -13.42
CA GLU A 112 -4.74 -3.98 -14.22
C GLU A 112 -4.96 -5.29 -13.46
N GLU A 113 -3.89 -5.82 -12.89
CA GLU A 113 -3.97 -7.05 -12.10
C GLU A 113 -4.84 -6.89 -10.86
N ALA A 114 -4.73 -5.73 -10.20
CA ALA A 114 -5.53 -5.45 -9.02
C ALA A 114 -7.02 -5.41 -9.36
N LEU A 115 -7.36 -4.78 -10.47
CA LEU A 115 -8.75 -4.71 -10.92
C LEU A 115 -9.32 -6.09 -11.20
N VAL A 116 -8.53 -6.96 -11.82
CA VAL A 116 -8.95 -8.35 -12.06
C VAL A 116 -9.22 -9.08 -10.74
N LYS A 117 -8.34 -8.88 -9.75
CA LYS A 117 -8.51 -9.53 -8.45
C LYS A 117 -9.75 -9.04 -7.70
N ILE A 118 -10.06 -7.74 -7.83
CA ILE A 118 -11.21 -7.17 -7.15
C ILE A 118 -12.51 -7.55 -7.86
N SER A 119 -12.49 -7.60 -9.19
CA SER A 119 -13.67 -7.91 -10.00
C SER A 119 -13.37 -9.09 -10.91
N PRO A 120 -13.23 -10.29 -10.35
CA PRO A 120 -12.80 -11.45 -11.12
C PRO A 120 -13.77 -11.90 -12.20
N GLN A 121 -14.98 -11.33 -12.24
CA GLN A 121 -15.98 -11.74 -13.23
C GLN A 121 -15.93 -10.91 -14.51
N GLY A 122 -14.82 -10.24 -14.75
CA GLY A 122 -14.62 -9.54 -16.01
C GLY A 122 -15.40 -8.25 -16.14
N THR A 123 -15.82 -7.67 -15.04
CA THR A 123 -16.50 -6.37 -15.06
C THR A 123 -15.53 -5.24 -15.34
N VAL A 124 -14.24 -5.52 -15.29
CA VAL A 124 -13.21 -4.55 -15.62
C VAL A 124 -12.98 -4.58 -17.11
N SER A 125 -13.19 -3.44 -17.75
CA SER A 125 -12.93 -3.34 -19.17
C SER A 125 -11.43 -3.35 -19.41
N PRO A 126 -10.96 -4.17 -20.37
CA PRO A 126 -9.56 -4.16 -20.73
C PRO A 126 -9.17 -2.96 -21.60
N LEU A 127 -10.13 -2.16 -21.96
CA LEU A 127 -9.86 -1.03 -22.85
C LEU A 127 -9.64 0.27 -22.13
#